data_90e64da512044bdaa87c7ccaac8f8107
#
_entry.id   90e64da512044bdaa87c7ccaac8f8107
#
_cell.length_a   1.000
_cell.length_b   1.000
_cell.length_c   1.000
_cell.angle_alpha   90.00
_cell.angle_beta   90.00
_cell.angle_gamma   90.00
#
_symmetry.space_group_name_H-M   'P 1'
#
loop_
_entity.id
_entity.type
_entity.pdbx_description
1 polymer ?
#
loop_
_entity_poly.entity_id
_entity_poly.type
_entity_poly.pdbx_seq_one_letter_code
_entity_poly.pdbx_strand_id
1 'polypeptide(L)'
;ESASGELVALAEACGAPVIATYRQEDAYPNDHAAYAGHIEIDRVPFQTEAFAACDLIVAVGCRLDGITTRDFSLIRPDQKLVHIFPDWDVLSRWRSTVAVAANLKPTLAAVTAAVSGAAPADRVAWRDALHAAQSDFVKADAVSVHGPVNLAKVVETVDALAPDDAVILCDSGTFARWVHRFYRFTRPHTQAGPMSGAMGYAVPGAIGTTLAKPEAPSIAFVGDGGFLMTGQELTTAVQHGLPVKVVLCDNNAWGSILVSQQRAYGAPGEFGTRLQSPDFAAVVGRNASFVKAL
;
A
#
# COMPACT_ATOMS: atom_id res chain seq x y z
N GLU A 1 -0.55 -16.68 -0.62
CA GLU A 1 0.46 -17.57 -1.24
C GLU A 1 1.74 -16.77 -1.52
N SER A 2 2.90 -17.32 -1.17
CA SER A 2 4.21 -16.70 -1.46
C SER A 2 4.56 -16.92 -2.94
N ALA A 3 4.00 -16.13 -3.84
CA ALA A 3 4.13 -16.25 -5.28
C ALA A 3 4.83 -15.03 -5.93
N SER A 4 5.45 -14.15 -5.11
CA SER A 4 6.10 -12.93 -5.61
C SER A 4 7.24 -13.24 -6.60
N GLY A 5 8.03 -14.29 -6.35
CA GLY A 5 9.10 -14.70 -7.26
C GLY A 5 8.59 -15.17 -8.62
N GLU A 6 7.51 -15.93 -8.65
CA GLU A 6 6.86 -16.39 -9.89
C GLU A 6 6.20 -15.23 -10.64
N LEU A 7 5.69 -14.22 -9.90
CA LEU A 7 5.14 -13.01 -10.51
C LEU A 7 6.24 -12.16 -11.15
N VAL A 8 7.40 -12.04 -10.50
CA VAL A 8 8.58 -11.38 -11.08
C VAL A 8 8.99 -12.09 -12.37
N ALA A 9 9.16 -13.41 -12.34
CA ALA A 9 9.55 -14.18 -13.51
C ALA A 9 8.56 -14.04 -14.69
N LEU A 10 7.25 -14.03 -14.39
CA LEU A 10 6.23 -13.80 -15.43
C LEU A 10 6.31 -12.40 -16.02
N ALA A 11 6.45 -11.37 -15.18
CA ALA A 11 6.56 -9.99 -15.63
C ALA A 11 7.79 -9.77 -16.52
N GLU A 12 8.92 -10.36 -16.16
CA GLU A 12 10.15 -10.33 -16.97
C GLU A 12 9.97 -11.05 -18.32
N ALA A 13 9.43 -12.27 -18.28
CA ALA A 13 9.20 -13.05 -19.51
C ALA A 13 8.26 -12.32 -20.48
N CYS A 14 7.25 -11.62 -19.95
CA CYS A 14 6.31 -10.86 -20.77
C CYS A 14 6.81 -9.44 -21.13
N GLY A 15 7.81 -8.90 -20.44
CA GLY A 15 8.20 -7.50 -20.53
C GLY A 15 7.09 -6.55 -20.05
N ALA A 16 6.24 -6.99 -19.12
CA ALA A 16 5.05 -6.26 -18.70
C ALA A 16 5.32 -5.41 -17.44
N PRO A 17 4.73 -4.20 -17.34
CA PRO A 17 4.73 -3.45 -16.10
C PRO A 17 3.82 -4.13 -15.06
N VAL A 18 4.15 -3.97 -13.78
CA VAL A 18 3.37 -4.47 -12.65
C VAL A 18 2.90 -3.32 -11.79
N ILE A 19 1.59 -3.24 -11.55
CA ILE A 19 0.98 -2.30 -10.63
C ILE A 19 0.35 -3.11 -9.50
N ALA A 20 0.81 -2.89 -8.27
CA ALA A 20 0.26 -3.53 -7.09
C ALA A 20 -1.14 -2.99 -6.76
N THR A 21 -1.93 -3.73 -6.01
CA THR A 21 -3.20 -3.22 -5.51
C THR A 21 -2.99 -2.46 -4.21
N TYR A 22 -3.93 -1.60 -3.85
CA TYR A 22 -3.89 -0.80 -2.62
C TYR A 22 -3.68 -1.68 -1.38
N ARG A 23 -2.72 -1.33 -0.55
CA ARG A 23 -2.31 -2.06 0.67
C ARG A 23 -1.72 -3.45 0.41
N GLN A 24 -1.16 -3.65 -0.77
CA GLN A 24 -0.44 -4.86 -1.15
C GLN A 24 0.82 -4.48 -1.96
N GLU A 25 1.45 -3.37 -1.59
CA GLU A 25 2.61 -2.83 -2.31
C GLU A 25 3.81 -3.78 -2.21
N ASP A 26 3.88 -4.59 -1.16
CA ASP A 26 4.91 -5.61 -0.93
C ASP A 26 4.71 -6.91 -1.73
N ALA A 27 3.60 -7.03 -2.47
CA ALA A 27 3.38 -8.18 -3.35
C ALA A 27 4.40 -8.27 -4.49
N TYR A 28 5.03 -7.14 -4.84
CA TYR A 28 6.05 -7.04 -5.88
C TYR A 28 7.20 -6.14 -5.43
N PRO A 29 8.49 -6.51 -5.67
CA PRO A 29 9.62 -5.66 -5.27
C PRO A 29 9.55 -4.28 -5.92
N ASN A 30 9.51 -3.22 -5.10
CA ASN A 30 9.31 -1.85 -5.59
C ASN A 30 10.54 -1.27 -6.30
N ASP A 31 11.71 -1.85 -6.10
CA ASP A 31 12.97 -1.52 -6.77
C ASP A 31 13.17 -2.26 -8.10
N HIS A 32 12.26 -3.19 -8.45
CA HIS A 32 12.35 -3.93 -9.69
C HIS A 32 11.91 -3.09 -10.90
N ALA A 33 12.61 -3.19 -12.03
CA ALA A 33 12.35 -2.41 -13.25
C ALA A 33 10.93 -2.54 -13.84
N ALA A 34 10.19 -3.59 -13.50
CA ALA A 34 8.80 -3.74 -13.92
C ALA A 34 7.79 -3.09 -12.95
N TYR A 35 8.21 -2.63 -11.77
CA TYR A 35 7.29 -2.00 -10.83
C TYR A 35 6.86 -0.62 -11.31
N ALA A 36 5.57 -0.42 -11.48
CA ALA A 36 4.95 0.82 -11.93
C ALA A 36 4.01 1.42 -10.85
N GLY A 37 4.30 1.14 -9.58
CA GLY A 37 3.56 1.65 -8.44
C GLY A 37 2.41 0.76 -7.99
N HIS A 38 1.50 1.36 -7.23
CA HIS A 38 0.30 0.71 -6.74
C HIS A 38 -0.94 1.55 -7.09
N ILE A 39 -2.09 0.91 -7.10
CA ILE A 39 -3.37 1.61 -7.31
C ILE A 39 -3.72 2.36 -6.03
N GLU A 40 -3.72 3.69 -6.09
CA GLU A 40 -4.16 4.56 -5.01
C GLU A 40 -5.66 4.86 -5.09
N ILE A 41 -6.22 5.32 -3.96
CA ILE A 41 -7.61 5.84 -3.91
C ILE A 41 -7.75 7.04 -4.86
N ASP A 42 -6.77 7.95 -4.88
CA ASP A 42 -6.70 9.04 -5.85
C ASP A 42 -6.04 8.56 -7.15
N ARG A 43 -6.45 9.16 -8.27
CA ARG A 43 -5.93 8.78 -9.59
C ARG A 43 -4.52 9.32 -9.79
N VAL A 44 -3.59 8.43 -10.11
CA VAL A 44 -2.25 8.80 -10.57
C VAL A 44 -2.28 8.92 -12.10
N PRO A 45 -1.94 10.08 -12.69
CA PRO A 45 -2.13 10.34 -14.12
C PRO A 45 -1.47 9.28 -15.02
N PHE A 46 -0.17 9.01 -14.85
CA PHE A 46 0.55 8.06 -15.70
C PHE A 46 -0.01 6.62 -15.62
N GLN A 47 -0.50 6.20 -14.44
CA GLN A 47 -1.17 4.91 -14.30
C GLN A 47 -2.52 4.90 -15.01
N THR A 48 -3.28 6.00 -14.92
CA THR A 48 -4.56 6.14 -15.63
C THR A 48 -4.36 6.02 -17.13
N GLU A 49 -3.31 6.67 -17.67
CA GLU A 49 -2.92 6.58 -19.07
C GLU A 49 -2.47 5.17 -19.46
N ALA A 50 -1.70 4.50 -18.60
CA ALA A 50 -1.27 3.13 -18.81
C ALA A 50 -2.45 2.15 -18.89
N PHE A 51 -3.42 2.25 -17.96
CA PHE A 51 -4.64 1.45 -18.02
C PHE A 51 -5.50 1.76 -19.25
N ALA A 52 -5.52 3.01 -19.70
CA ALA A 52 -6.23 3.40 -20.92
C ALA A 52 -5.55 2.90 -22.20
N ALA A 53 -4.22 2.77 -22.20
CA ALA A 53 -3.44 2.36 -23.36
C ALA A 53 -3.32 0.84 -23.53
N CYS A 54 -3.40 0.06 -22.43
CA CYS A 54 -3.23 -1.39 -22.51
C CYS A 54 -4.44 -2.07 -23.18
N ASP A 55 -4.17 -3.15 -23.90
CA ASP A 55 -5.19 -3.99 -24.55
C ASP A 55 -5.49 -5.27 -23.74
N LEU A 56 -4.58 -5.64 -22.84
CA LEU A 56 -4.68 -6.83 -21.98
C LEU A 56 -4.31 -6.46 -20.54
N ILE A 57 -5.16 -6.87 -19.60
CA ILE A 57 -4.91 -6.84 -18.17
C ILE A 57 -4.80 -8.26 -17.64
N VAL A 58 -3.72 -8.55 -16.91
CA VAL A 58 -3.55 -9.81 -16.19
C VAL A 58 -3.68 -9.54 -14.70
N ALA A 59 -4.83 -9.85 -14.12
CA ALA A 59 -5.10 -9.71 -12.70
C ALA A 59 -4.71 -10.99 -11.96
N VAL A 60 -3.71 -10.88 -11.08
CA VAL A 60 -3.14 -12.01 -10.35
C VAL A 60 -3.42 -11.85 -8.86
N GLY A 61 -4.16 -12.77 -8.27
CA GLY A 61 -4.47 -12.79 -6.84
C GLY A 61 -5.28 -11.57 -6.34
N CYS A 62 -5.84 -10.81 -7.26
CA CYS A 62 -6.58 -9.59 -6.97
C CYS A 62 -8.10 -9.84 -7.08
N ARG A 63 -8.88 -9.31 -6.14
CA ARG A 63 -10.35 -9.42 -6.15
C ARG A 63 -11.03 -8.49 -7.15
N LEU A 64 -10.31 -7.50 -7.65
CA LEU A 64 -10.86 -6.46 -8.53
C LEU A 64 -12.10 -5.78 -7.90
N ASP A 65 -12.01 -5.42 -6.63
CA ASP A 65 -13.07 -4.72 -5.90
C ASP A 65 -13.23 -3.25 -6.33
N GLY A 66 -14.18 -2.54 -5.75
CA GLY A 66 -14.48 -1.15 -6.10
C GLY A 66 -13.28 -0.21 -5.87
N ILE A 67 -12.46 -0.42 -4.83
CA ILE A 67 -11.26 0.40 -4.60
C ILE A 67 -10.23 0.15 -5.69
N THR A 68 -9.88 -1.12 -5.92
CA THR A 68 -8.90 -1.53 -6.92
C THR A 68 -9.29 -1.10 -8.33
N THR A 69 -10.57 -1.14 -8.66
CA THR A 69 -11.07 -0.87 -10.00
C THR A 69 -11.72 0.51 -10.16
N ARG A 70 -11.64 1.36 -9.13
CA ARG A 70 -12.26 2.70 -9.12
C ARG A 70 -13.74 2.64 -9.45
N ASP A 71 -14.49 1.97 -8.58
CA ASP A 71 -15.90 1.70 -8.74
C ASP A 71 -16.22 1.02 -10.08
N PHE A 72 -15.43 0.00 -10.41
CA PHE A 72 -15.57 -0.84 -11.61
C PHE A 72 -15.38 -0.10 -12.95
N SER A 73 -14.70 1.06 -12.91
CA SER A 73 -14.48 1.90 -14.08
C SER A 73 -13.09 1.77 -14.72
N LEU A 74 -12.15 1.09 -14.06
CA LEU A 74 -10.76 1.02 -14.49
C LEU A 74 -10.55 0.14 -15.73
N ILE A 75 -11.28 -0.98 -15.79
CA ILE A 75 -11.17 -1.97 -16.86
C ILE A 75 -12.30 -1.72 -17.86
N ARG A 76 -11.95 -1.38 -19.11
CA ARG A 76 -12.92 -1.11 -20.15
C ARG A 76 -13.46 -2.40 -20.78
N PRO A 77 -14.70 -2.38 -21.31
CA PRO A 77 -15.30 -3.58 -21.93
C PRO A 77 -14.57 -4.11 -23.18
N ASP A 78 -13.79 -3.26 -23.85
CA ASP A 78 -12.99 -3.60 -25.04
C ASP A 78 -11.61 -4.22 -24.70
N GLN A 79 -11.18 -4.11 -23.45
CA GLN A 79 -9.91 -4.69 -22.99
C GLN A 79 -10.08 -6.19 -22.68
N LYS A 80 -9.03 -6.96 -22.95
CA LYS A 80 -8.97 -8.35 -22.53
C LYS A 80 -8.57 -8.44 -21.07
N LEU A 81 -9.22 -9.34 -20.33
CA LEU A 81 -8.92 -9.61 -18.93
C LEU A 81 -8.58 -11.09 -18.75
N VAL A 82 -7.37 -11.37 -18.32
CA VAL A 82 -7.00 -12.66 -17.74
C VAL A 82 -7.05 -12.51 -16.22
N HIS A 83 -7.88 -13.31 -15.57
CA HIS A 83 -8.08 -13.22 -14.12
C HIS A 83 -7.70 -14.54 -13.46
N ILE A 84 -6.65 -14.54 -12.66
CA ILE A 84 -6.11 -15.70 -11.94
C ILE A 84 -6.37 -15.51 -10.46
N PHE A 85 -7.22 -16.32 -9.87
CA PHE A 85 -7.59 -16.27 -8.45
C PHE A 85 -8.00 -17.65 -7.95
N PRO A 86 -7.72 -18.05 -6.69
CA PRO A 86 -8.04 -19.41 -6.23
C PRO A 86 -9.54 -19.68 -6.00
N ASP A 87 -10.36 -18.63 -5.90
CA ASP A 87 -11.78 -18.71 -5.56
C ASP A 87 -12.65 -18.34 -6.77
N TRP A 88 -13.51 -19.28 -7.19
CA TRP A 88 -14.44 -19.07 -8.30
C TRP A 88 -15.50 -18.01 -8.01
N ASP A 89 -15.92 -17.82 -6.76
CA ASP A 89 -16.89 -16.78 -6.40
C ASP A 89 -16.35 -15.36 -6.67
N VAL A 90 -15.05 -15.19 -6.60
CA VAL A 90 -14.39 -13.92 -6.98
C VAL A 90 -14.34 -13.79 -8.50
N LEU A 91 -13.91 -14.83 -9.19
CA LEU A 91 -13.76 -14.82 -10.66
C LEU A 91 -15.09 -14.60 -11.38
N SER A 92 -16.18 -15.20 -10.88
CA SER A 92 -17.53 -15.12 -11.49
C SER A 92 -18.13 -13.71 -11.51
N ARG A 93 -17.58 -12.80 -10.72
CA ARG A 93 -18.03 -11.40 -10.66
C ARG A 93 -17.56 -10.56 -11.84
N TRP A 94 -16.60 -11.08 -12.61
CA TRP A 94 -15.99 -10.36 -13.72
C TRP A 94 -16.20 -11.07 -15.05
N ARG A 95 -16.45 -10.28 -16.10
CA ARG A 95 -16.47 -10.79 -17.47
C ARG A 95 -15.03 -10.91 -17.97
N SER A 96 -14.33 -11.94 -17.52
CA SER A 96 -12.95 -12.22 -17.95
C SER A 96 -12.91 -12.86 -19.33
N THR A 97 -11.91 -12.53 -20.15
CA THR A 97 -11.59 -13.26 -21.38
C THR A 97 -11.11 -14.68 -21.04
N VAL A 98 -10.29 -14.78 -19.99
CA VAL A 98 -9.85 -16.05 -19.42
C VAL A 98 -9.92 -15.95 -17.89
N ALA A 99 -10.65 -16.85 -17.25
CA ALA A 99 -10.71 -16.99 -15.80
C ALA A 99 -10.03 -18.29 -15.37
N VAL A 100 -9.08 -18.22 -14.44
CA VAL A 100 -8.31 -19.36 -13.96
C VAL A 100 -8.50 -19.51 -12.46
N ALA A 101 -9.30 -20.50 -12.04
CA ALA A 101 -9.51 -20.85 -10.64
C ALA A 101 -8.42 -21.82 -10.19
N ALA A 102 -7.29 -21.31 -9.71
CA ALA A 102 -6.15 -22.13 -9.32
C ALA A 102 -5.24 -21.39 -8.33
N ASN A 103 -4.36 -22.13 -7.66
CA ASN A 103 -3.30 -21.59 -6.82
C ASN A 103 -2.32 -20.76 -7.65
N LEU A 104 -1.94 -19.59 -7.17
CA LEU A 104 -1.13 -18.62 -7.92
C LEU A 104 0.24 -19.18 -8.29
N LYS A 105 0.98 -19.69 -7.33
CA LYS A 105 2.38 -20.10 -7.50
C LYS A 105 2.58 -21.10 -8.65
N PRO A 106 1.93 -22.28 -8.66
CA PRO A 106 2.07 -23.23 -9.76
C PRO A 106 1.52 -22.70 -11.08
N THR A 107 0.46 -21.88 -11.05
CA THR A 107 -0.13 -21.30 -12.25
C THR A 107 0.81 -20.31 -12.91
N LEU A 108 1.40 -19.39 -12.15
CA LEU A 108 2.36 -18.42 -12.67
C LEU A 108 3.60 -19.12 -13.24
N ALA A 109 4.13 -20.13 -12.57
CA ALA A 109 5.25 -20.93 -13.07
C ALA A 109 4.91 -21.61 -14.42
N ALA A 110 3.72 -22.21 -14.53
CA ALA A 110 3.27 -22.85 -15.76
C ALA A 110 3.05 -21.85 -16.91
N VAL A 111 2.46 -20.69 -16.62
CA VAL A 111 2.25 -19.64 -17.62
C VAL A 111 3.60 -19.08 -18.07
N THR A 112 4.52 -18.81 -17.16
CA THR A 112 5.88 -18.34 -17.50
C THR A 112 6.61 -19.31 -18.41
N ALA A 113 6.53 -20.62 -18.11
CA ALA A 113 7.13 -21.66 -18.94
C ALA A 113 6.51 -21.76 -20.35
N ALA A 114 5.25 -21.35 -20.50
CA ALA A 114 4.55 -21.34 -21.79
C ALA A 114 4.83 -20.05 -22.61
N VAL A 115 5.35 -19.00 -21.99
CA VAL A 115 5.76 -17.80 -22.71
C VAL A 115 6.99 -18.13 -23.56
N SER A 116 6.88 -17.95 -24.86
CA SER A 116 7.95 -18.26 -25.83
C SER A 116 8.44 -16.98 -26.52
N GLY A 117 9.74 -16.93 -26.78
CA GLY A 117 10.39 -15.79 -27.42
C GLY A 117 10.75 -14.66 -26.45
N ALA A 118 11.50 -13.69 -26.96
CA ALA A 118 11.83 -12.50 -26.21
C ALA A 118 10.63 -11.55 -26.11
N ALA A 119 10.52 -10.84 -24.99
CA ALA A 119 9.53 -9.78 -24.85
C ALA A 119 9.68 -8.73 -25.95
N PRO A 120 8.59 -8.24 -26.58
CA PRO A 120 8.65 -7.20 -27.58
C PRO A 120 9.35 -5.94 -27.05
N ALA A 121 10.23 -5.36 -27.86
CA ALA A 121 11.07 -4.21 -27.45
C ALA A 121 10.24 -2.97 -27.10
N ASP A 122 9.14 -2.73 -27.78
CA ASP A 122 8.20 -1.65 -27.50
C ASP A 122 7.48 -1.83 -26.14
N ARG A 123 7.15 -3.04 -25.77
CA ARG A 123 6.56 -3.35 -24.46
C ARG A 123 7.58 -3.17 -23.33
N VAL A 124 8.81 -3.60 -23.54
CA VAL A 124 9.92 -3.34 -22.59
C VAL A 124 10.15 -1.84 -22.41
N ALA A 125 10.18 -1.07 -23.48
CA ALA A 125 10.34 0.38 -23.44
C ALA A 125 9.16 1.06 -22.70
N TRP A 126 7.92 0.56 -22.91
CA TRP A 126 6.74 1.06 -22.19
C TRP A 126 6.81 0.74 -20.69
N ARG A 127 7.19 -0.48 -20.32
CA ARG A 127 7.45 -0.89 -18.93
C ARG A 127 8.47 0.04 -18.25
N ASP A 128 9.60 0.28 -18.91
CA ASP A 128 10.69 1.09 -18.38
C ASP A 128 10.27 2.57 -18.22
N ALA A 129 9.47 3.08 -19.15
CA ALA A 129 8.90 4.44 -19.06
C ALA A 129 7.94 4.56 -17.85
N LEU A 130 7.12 3.56 -17.59
CA LEU A 130 6.23 3.55 -16.42
C LEU A 130 7.00 3.43 -15.10
N HIS A 131 8.06 2.63 -15.06
CA HIS A 131 8.95 2.56 -13.90
C HIS A 131 9.64 3.90 -13.64
N ALA A 132 10.13 4.59 -14.68
CA ALA A 132 10.71 5.93 -14.56
C ALA A 132 9.68 6.95 -14.02
N ALA A 133 8.45 6.93 -14.55
CA ALA A 133 7.37 7.80 -14.08
C ALA A 133 7.03 7.53 -12.59
N GLN A 134 7.01 6.27 -12.18
CA GLN A 134 6.84 5.90 -10.77
C GLN A 134 8.01 6.42 -9.92
N SER A 135 9.24 6.25 -10.38
CA SER A 135 10.43 6.73 -9.68
C SER A 135 10.44 8.25 -9.48
N ASP A 136 9.92 8.99 -10.46
CA ASP A 136 9.74 10.44 -10.33
C ASP A 136 8.60 10.81 -9.39
N PHE A 137 7.51 10.05 -9.43
CA PHE A 137 6.33 10.28 -8.59
C PHE A 137 6.62 10.13 -7.09
N VAL A 138 7.53 9.23 -6.71
CA VAL A 138 7.88 8.98 -5.30
C VAL A 138 9.02 9.84 -4.76
N LYS A 139 9.44 10.88 -5.47
CA LYS A 139 10.44 11.85 -4.95
C LYS A 139 9.80 12.77 -3.93
N ALA A 140 10.21 12.70 -2.68
CA ALA A 140 9.66 13.52 -1.60
C ALA A 140 9.95 15.02 -1.77
N ASP A 141 11.04 15.39 -2.44
CA ASP A 141 11.39 16.78 -2.74
C ASP A 141 10.44 17.46 -3.75
N ALA A 142 9.70 16.66 -4.53
CA ALA A 142 8.73 17.18 -5.50
C ALA A 142 7.35 17.48 -4.88
N VAL A 143 7.16 17.26 -3.57
CA VAL A 143 5.87 17.40 -2.91
C VAL A 143 5.78 18.72 -2.17
N SER A 144 4.70 19.47 -2.43
CA SER A 144 4.37 20.68 -1.66
C SER A 144 3.95 20.32 -0.24
N VAL A 145 4.54 21.00 0.74
CA VAL A 145 4.26 20.80 2.17
C VAL A 145 3.43 21.97 2.68
N HIS A 146 2.33 21.68 3.35
CA HIS A 146 1.41 22.69 3.89
C HIS A 146 1.44 22.79 5.43
N GLY A 147 2.41 22.18 6.08
CA GLY A 147 2.56 22.15 7.54
C GLY A 147 4.02 22.21 7.97
N PRO A 148 4.29 22.16 9.27
CA PRO A 148 5.65 22.23 9.81
C PRO A 148 6.49 20.98 9.53
N VAL A 149 5.86 19.85 9.18
CA VAL A 149 6.53 18.58 8.94
C VAL A 149 6.25 18.07 7.52
N ASN A 150 7.30 17.70 6.80
CA ASN A 150 7.19 16.98 5.54
C ASN A 150 7.07 15.47 5.81
N LEU A 151 5.85 14.95 5.76
CA LEU A 151 5.59 13.53 6.03
C LEU A 151 6.25 12.59 4.99
N ALA A 152 6.43 13.05 3.74
CA ALA A 152 7.20 12.28 2.75
C ALA A 152 8.64 12.06 3.23
N LYS A 153 9.30 13.10 3.77
CA LYS A 153 10.65 12.99 4.33
C LYS A 153 10.72 12.11 5.58
N VAL A 154 9.67 12.13 6.41
CA VAL A 154 9.57 11.20 7.55
C VAL A 154 9.55 9.75 7.05
N VAL A 155 8.72 9.45 6.05
CA VAL A 155 8.62 8.10 5.49
C VAL A 155 9.92 7.68 4.78
N GLU A 156 10.54 8.56 3.98
CA GLU A 156 11.86 8.30 3.37
C GLU A 156 12.94 8.03 4.44
N THR A 157 12.90 8.75 5.56
CA THR A 157 13.85 8.54 6.66
C THR A 157 13.62 7.17 7.31
N VAL A 158 12.37 6.78 7.52
CA VAL A 158 12.04 5.45 8.05
C VAL A 158 12.49 4.37 7.07
N ASP A 159 12.21 4.53 5.76
CA ASP A 159 12.65 3.60 4.71
C ASP A 159 14.19 3.44 4.69
N ALA A 160 14.92 4.53 4.83
CA ALA A 160 16.39 4.51 4.83
C ALA A 160 17.01 3.88 6.09
N LEU A 161 16.30 3.92 7.23
CA LEU A 161 16.80 3.40 8.51
C LEU A 161 16.29 1.99 8.84
N ALA A 162 15.17 1.60 8.28
CA ALA A 162 14.57 0.29 8.52
C ALA A 162 15.33 -0.79 7.71
N PRO A 163 15.59 -1.96 8.29
CA PRO A 163 16.11 -3.10 7.51
C PRO A 163 15.02 -3.59 6.54
N ASP A 164 15.44 -4.26 5.46
CA ASP A 164 14.57 -4.74 4.38
C ASP A 164 13.46 -5.70 4.83
N ASP A 165 13.62 -6.35 5.97
CA ASP A 165 12.63 -7.28 6.56
C ASP A 165 11.73 -6.62 7.60
N ALA A 166 11.89 -5.31 7.86
CA ALA A 166 11.00 -4.57 8.74
C ALA A 166 9.55 -4.67 8.26
N VAL A 167 8.63 -4.88 9.18
CA VAL A 167 7.21 -4.93 8.87
C VAL A 167 6.59 -3.56 9.14
N ILE A 168 6.08 -2.95 8.10
CA ILE A 168 5.41 -1.65 8.15
C ILE A 168 3.90 -1.87 8.30
N LEU A 169 3.38 -1.41 9.42
CA LEU A 169 1.95 -1.46 9.69
C LEU A 169 1.36 -0.06 9.52
N CYS A 170 0.33 0.04 8.72
CA CYS A 170 -0.30 1.32 8.45
C CYS A 170 -1.77 1.30 8.82
N ASP A 171 -2.19 2.24 9.65
CA ASP A 171 -3.59 2.43 10.00
C ASP A 171 -4.36 3.14 8.88
N SER A 172 -5.67 3.23 8.99
CA SER A 172 -6.49 4.00 8.06
C SER A 172 -6.47 5.48 8.40
N GLY A 173 -6.17 6.32 7.40
CA GLY A 173 -6.16 7.78 7.53
C GLY A 173 -5.51 8.46 6.34
N THR A 174 -5.57 9.79 6.29
CA THR A 174 -4.94 10.58 5.22
C THR A 174 -3.42 10.45 5.20
N PHE A 175 -2.80 10.25 6.35
CA PHE A 175 -1.35 10.04 6.49
C PHE A 175 -0.90 8.74 5.80
N ALA A 176 -1.75 7.72 5.72
CA ALA A 176 -1.46 6.42 5.13
C ALA A 176 -0.99 6.55 3.67
N ARG A 177 -1.51 7.54 2.93
CA ARG A 177 -1.11 7.80 1.53
C ARG A 177 0.38 8.13 1.40
N TRP A 178 0.95 8.77 2.41
CA TRP A 178 2.39 9.07 2.43
C TRP A 178 3.19 7.79 2.60
N VAL A 179 2.77 6.90 3.49
CA VAL A 179 3.42 5.59 3.70
C VAL A 179 3.34 4.77 2.41
N HIS A 180 2.16 4.60 1.85
CA HIS A 180 1.94 3.83 0.62
C HIS A 180 2.74 4.38 -0.56
N ARG A 181 2.90 5.70 -0.67
CA ARG A 181 3.59 6.34 -1.78
C ARG A 181 5.11 6.34 -1.63
N PHE A 182 5.65 6.58 -0.43
CA PHE A 182 7.07 6.90 -0.23
C PHE A 182 7.88 5.81 0.44
N TYR A 183 7.26 4.79 1.03
CA TYR A 183 7.97 3.63 1.55
C TYR A 183 8.18 2.59 0.44
N ARG A 184 9.40 2.03 0.33
CA ARG A 184 9.76 1.04 -0.69
C ARG A 184 9.74 -0.37 -0.10
N PHE A 185 8.78 -1.15 -0.52
CA PHE A 185 8.69 -2.56 -0.16
C PHE A 185 9.52 -3.40 -1.14
N THR A 186 10.67 -3.89 -0.70
CA THR A 186 11.56 -4.73 -1.52
C THR A 186 11.35 -6.23 -1.30
N ARG A 187 10.65 -6.60 -0.23
CA ARG A 187 10.38 -7.98 0.15
C ARG A 187 8.90 -8.23 0.42
N PRO A 188 8.37 -9.42 0.10
CA PRO A 188 7.00 -9.80 0.45
C PRO A 188 6.86 -10.00 1.96
N HIS A 189 5.63 -9.84 2.47
CA HIS A 189 5.28 -10.00 3.89
C HIS A 189 5.95 -8.97 4.82
N THR A 190 6.21 -7.78 4.28
CA THR A 190 6.75 -6.62 5.01
C THR A 190 5.74 -5.49 5.17
N GLN A 191 4.52 -5.67 4.67
CA GLN A 191 3.42 -4.74 4.82
C GLN A 191 2.22 -5.38 5.52
N ALA A 192 1.58 -4.64 6.43
CA ALA A 192 0.30 -5.05 6.99
C ALA A 192 -0.61 -3.83 7.21
N GLY A 193 -1.91 -4.02 6.96
CA GLY A 193 -2.91 -2.98 7.12
C GLY A 193 -4.32 -3.56 7.19
N PRO A 194 -5.29 -2.76 7.67
CA PRO A 194 -6.66 -3.23 7.82
C PRO A 194 -7.34 -3.36 6.46
N MET A 195 -7.65 -4.58 6.04
CA MET A 195 -8.34 -4.86 4.77
C MET A 195 -9.71 -4.18 4.67
N SER A 196 -10.39 -4.03 5.80
CA SER A 196 -11.69 -3.34 5.89
C SER A 196 -11.59 -1.82 5.91
N GLY A 197 -10.38 -1.25 5.98
CA GLY A 197 -10.18 0.18 6.18
C GLY A 197 -10.47 0.67 7.60
N ALA A 198 -10.49 -0.22 8.60
CA ALA A 198 -10.71 0.14 10.00
C ALA A 198 -9.54 0.96 10.56
N MET A 199 -9.85 1.87 11.49
CA MET A 199 -8.87 2.59 12.31
C MET A 199 -8.53 1.78 13.56
N GLY A 200 -7.38 2.07 14.17
CA GLY A 200 -6.95 1.40 15.41
C GLY A 200 -6.28 0.03 15.18
N TYR A 201 -5.89 -0.29 13.96
CA TYR A 201 -5.22 -1.55 13.62
C TYR A 201 -3.73 -1.54 13.91
N ALA A 202 -3.03 -0.43 13.63
CA ALA A 202 -1.57 -0.44 13.48
C ALA A 202 -0.84 -0.75 14.79
N VAL A 203 -1.28 -0.23 15.93
CA VAL A 203 -0.63 -0.47 17.23
C VAL A 203 -0.76 -1.94 17.67
N PRO A 204 -1.99 -2.51 17.80
CA PRO A 204 -2.12 -3.93 18.15
C PRO A 204 -1.55 -4.86 17.08
N GLY A 205 -1.63 -4.47 15.81
CA GLY A 205 -1.02 -5.21 14.72
C GLY A 205 0.50 -5.31 14.86
N ALA A 206 1.18 -4.21 15.23
CA ALA A 206 2.62 -4.20 15.46
C ALA A 206 3.03 -5.08 16.65
N ILE A 207 2.23 -5.11 17.71
CA ILE A 207 2.44 -6.02 18.84
C ILE A 207 2.35 -7.48 18.38
N GLY A 208 1.28 -7.81 17.64
CA GLY A 208 1.10 -9.16 17.09
C GLY A 208 2.21 -9.57 16.12
N THR A 209 2.66 -8.64 15.28
CA THR A 209 3.79 -8.88 14.34
C THR A 209 5.09 -9.10 15.09
N THR A 210 5.39 -8.30 16.12
CA THR A 210 6.61 -8.49 16.94
C THR A 210 6.60 -9.83 17.65
N LEU A 211 5.44 -10.34 18.07
CA LEU A 211 5.33 -11.68 18.64
C LEU A 211 5.52 -12.79 17.59
N ALA A 212 5.01 -12.58 16.38
CA ALA A 212 5.09 -13.58 15.30
C ALA A 212 6.45 -13.59 14.58
N LYS A 213 7.14 -12.45 14.54
CA LYS A 213 8.43 -12.23 13.87
C LYS A 213 9.34 -11.41 14.79
N PRO A 214 9.84 -11.98 15.90
CA PRO A 214 10.62 -11.22 16.88
C PRO A 214 11.97 -10.70 16.36
N GLU A 215 12.48 -11.28 15.28
CA GLU A 215 13.71 -10.86 14.60
C GLU A 215 13.52 -9.65 13.69
N ALA A 216 12.30 -9.40 13.21
CA ALA A 216 11.99 -8.31 12.30
C ALA A 216 11.40 -7.10 13.05
N PRO A 217 11.92 -5.88 12.85
CA PRO A 217 11.33 -4.69 13.45
C PRO A 217 9.91 -4.46 12.97
N SER A 218 8.98 -4.18 13.89
CA SER A 218 7.62 -3.76 13.60
C SER A 218 7.49 -2.25 13.78
N ILE A 219 7.07 -1.54 12.73
CA ILE A 219 6.93 -0.09 12.71
C ILE A 219 5.48 0.25 12.35
N ALA A 220 4.73 0.81 13.30
CA ALA A 220 3.34 1.21 13.13
C ALA A 220 3.23 2.69 12.77
N PHE A 221 2.60 3.00 11.64
CA PHE A 221 2.15 4.35 11.32
C PHE A 221 0.68 4.49 11.72
N VAL A 222 0.36 5.46 12.57
CA VAL A 222 -0.97 5.68 13.10
C VAL A 222 -1.29 7.16 13.19
N GLY A 223 -2.53 7.54 12.89
CA GLY A 223 -3.02 8.91 13.13
C GLY A 223 -3.43 9.11 14.60
N ASP A 224 -3.55 10.37 15.02
CA ASP A 224 -4.02 10.76 16.36
C ASP A 224 -5.34 10.10 16.73
N GLY A 225 -6.34 10.15 15.85
CA GLY A 225 -7.63 9.50 16.06
C GLY A 225 -7.54 7.98 16.17
N GLY A 226 -6.74 7.33 15.31
CA GLY A 226 -6.52 5.89 15.36
C GLY A 226 -5.79 5.47 16.64
N PHE A 227 -4.79 6.24 17.06
CA PHE A 227 -4.08 6.01 18.31
C PHE A 227 -4.99 6.13 19.53
N LEU A 228 -5.89 7.10 19.56
CA LEU A 228 -6.86 7.24 20.64
C LEU A 228 -7.84 6.07 20.77
N MET A 229 -7.98 5.25 19.72
CA MET A 229 -8.83 4.05 19.78
C MET A 229 -8.14 2.86 20.46
N THR A 230 -6.85 2.65 20.22
CA THR A 230 -6.15 1.40 20.61
C THR A 230 -4.74 1.65 21.17
N GLY A 231 -4.32 2.89 21.38
CA GLY A 231 -2.98 3.22 21.91
C GLY A 231 -2.70 2.60 23.29
N GLN A 232 -3.75 2.33 24.10
CA GLN A 232 -3.63 1.63 25.38
C GLN A 232 -3.02 0.22 25.24
N GLU A 233 -3.08 -0.40 24.05
CA GLU A 233 -2.43 -1.69 23.80
C GLU A 233 -0.90 -1.64 23.93
N LEU A 234 -0.29 -0.45 23.94
CA LEU A 234 1.12 -0.32 24.28
C LEU A 234 1.46 -0.83 25.68
N THR A 235 0.48 -0.91 26.59
CA THR A 235 0.66 -1.56 27.91
C THR A 235 1.02 -3.04 27.75
N THR A 236 0.42 -3.72 26.78
CA THR A 236 0.76 -5.10 26.41
C THR A 236 2.20 -5.19 25.92
N ALA A 237 2.63 -4.27 25.05
CA ALA A 237 4.01 -4.23 24.58
C ALA A 237 5.00 -4.04 25.73
N VAL A 238 4.73 -3.11 26.66
CA VAL A 238 5.55 -2.87 27.84
C VAL A 238 5.59 -4.10 28.76
N GLN A 239 4.43 -4.70 29.04
CA GLN A 239 4.32 -5.88 29.91
C GLN A 239 5.15 -7.06 29.38
N HIS A 240 5.23 -7.23 28.08
CA HIS A 240 5.93 -8.34 27.43
C HIS A 240 7.31 -7.97 26.87
N GLY A 241 7.79 -6.75 27.13
CA GLY A 241 9.11 -6.28 26.67
C GLY A 241 9.25 -6.22 25.14
N LEU A 242 8.16 -5.95 24.41
CA LEU A 242 8.14 -5.98 22.94
C LEU A 242 8.64 -4.63 22.36
N PRO A 243 9.66 -4.62 21.51
CA PRO A 243 10.28 -3.40 20.97
C PRO A 243 9.50 -2.80 19.80
N VAL A 244 8.20 -2.56 19.97
CA VAL A 244 7.33 -1.96 18.96
C VAL A 244 7.73 -0.50 18.74
N LYS A 245 7.76 -0.06 17.48
CA LYS A 245 8.00 1.33 17.09
C LYS A 245 6.71 1.93 16.55
N VAL A 246 6.37 3.14 17.00
CA VAL A 246 5.15 3.85 16.58
C VAL A 246 5.52 5.22 16.05
N VAL A 247 5.13 5.49 14.81
CA VAL A 247 5.16 6.82 14.19
C VAL A 247 3.75 7.37 14.22
N LEU A 248 3.51 8.33 15.13
CA LEU A 248 2.21 8.95 15.31
C LEU A 248 2.11 10.23 14.47
N CYS A 249 1.13 10.27 13.57
CA CYS A 249 0.84 11.38 12.69
C CYS A 249 -0.33 12.18 13.29
N ASP A 250 -0.02 13.30 13.97
CA ASP A 250 -1.00 14.13 14.66
C ASP A 250 -1.35 15.36 13.81
N ASN A 251 -2.61 15.49 13.42
CA ASN A 251 -3.15 16.65 12.74
C ASN A 251 -4.35 17.27 13.47
N ASN A 252 -4.62 16.85 14.70
CA ASN A 252 -5.75 17.26 15.52
C ASN A 252 -7.11 17.11 14.81
N ALA A 253 -7.27 16.06 14.00
CA ALA A 253 -8.51 15.88 13.25
C ALA A 253 -8.75 14.42 12.79
N TRP A 254 -10.01 14.07 12.61
CA TRP A 254 -10.43 12.96 11.76
C TRP A 254 -10.19 13.33 10.30
N GLY A 255 -8.92 13.35 9.87
CA GLY A 255 -8.47 14.01 8.66
C GLY A 255 -9.16 13.56 7.38
N SER A 256 -9.44 12.27 7.20
CA SER A 256 -10.15 11.75 6.02
C SER A 256 -11.61 12.23 5.96
N ILE A 257 -12.28 12.30 7.11
CA ILE A 257 -13.65 12.79 7.18
C ILE A 257 -13.68 14.31 6.96
N LEU A 258 -12.77 15.04 7.59
CA LEU A 258 -12.63 16.49 7.40
C LEU A 258 -12.45 16.86 5.92
N VAL A 259 -11.54 16.19 5.21
CA VAL A 259 -11.32 16.41 3.77
C VAL A 259 -12.58 16.07 2.96
N SER A 260 -13.29 15.01 3.32
CA SER A 260 -14.54 14.63 2.65
C SER A 260 -15.64 15.66 2.86
N GLN A 261 -15.78 16.20 4.09
CA GLN A 261 -16.73 17.29 4.37
C GLN A 261 -16.39 18.55 3.60
N GLN A 262 -15.12 18.95 3.59
CA GLN A 262 -14.66 20.13 2.85
C GLN A 262 -14.93 20.00 1.33
N ARG A 263 -14.70 18.82 0.77
CA ARG A 263 -14.98 18.57 -0.65
C ARG A 263 -16.46 18.60 -0.99
N ALA A 264 -17.31 18.07 -0.11
CA ALA A 264 -18.74 17.96 -0.34
C ALA A 264 -19.51 19.26 -0.02
N TYR A 265 -19.11 20.00 1.02
CA TYR A 265 -19.90 21.08 1.62
C TYR A 265 -19.12 22.40 1.77
N GLY A 266 -17.85 22.43 1.43
CA GLY A 266 -16.97 23.57 1.73
C GLY A 266 -16.59 23.68 3.21
N ALA A 267 -15.73 24.65 3.56
CA ALA A 267 -15.27 24.85 4.93
C ALA A 267 -16.40 25.09 5.97
N PRO A 268 -17.52 25.80 5.64
CA PRO A 268 -18.63 25.93 6.59
C PRO A 268 -19.32 24.62 6.95
N GLY A 269 -19.13 23.57 6.18
CA GLY A 269 -19.73 22.24 6.40
C GLY A 269 -18.90 21.33 7.32
N GLU A 270 -17.80 21.80 7.88
CA GLU A 270 -16.99 21.03 8.85
C GLU A 270 -17.77 20.85 10.16
N PHE A 271 -17.96 19.59 10.59
CA PHE A 271 -18.66 19.30 11.83
C PHE A 271 -18.08 18.04 12.51
N GLY A 272 -17.73 18.17 13.79
CA GLY A 272 -17.34 17.05 14.64
C GLY A 272 -16.02 16.37 14.27
N THR A 273 -15.19 17.00 13.43
CA THR A 273 -13.97 16.40 12.89
C THR A 273 -12.68 16.94 13.49
N ARG A 274 -12.75 17.98 14.31
CA ARG A 274 -11.59 18.51 15.02
C ARG A 274 -11.37 17.75 16.33
N LEU A 275 -10.13 17.39 16.59
CA LEU A 275 -9.68 16.76 17.82
C LEU A 275 -8.84 17.77 18.66
N GLN A 276 -8.79 17.50 19.96
CA GLN A 276 -7.82 18.09 20.87
C GLN A 276 -6.89 16.97 21.31
N SER A 277 -5.79 16.81 20.60
CA SER A 277 -4.83 15.75 20.90
C SER A 277 -4.12 16.04 22.24
N PRO A 278 -3.99 15.04 23.12
CA PRO A 278 -3.15 15.16 24.30
C PRO A 278 -1.67 15.21 23.90
N ASP A 279 -0.80 15.51 24.85
CA ASP A 279 0.63 15.22 24.67
C ASP A 279 0.83 13.69 24.70
N PHE A 280 0.82 13.08 23.52
CA PHE A 280 0.97 11.63 23.38
C PHE A 280 2.28 11.10 23.96
N ALA A 281 3.36 11.88 23.91
CA ALA A 281 4.64 11.48 24.50
C ALA A 281 4.53 11.38 26.02
N ALA A 282 3.80 12.31 26.66
CA ALA A 282 3.53 12.26 28.09
C ALA A 282 2.59 11.12 28.48
N VAL A 283 1.60 10.82 27.63
CA VAL A 283 0.63 9.73 27.87
C VAL A 283 1.32 8.36 27.89
N VAL A 284 2.29 8.13 27.02
CA VAL A 284 2.96 6.82 26.89
C VAL A 284 4.14 6.67 27.86
N GLY A 285 4.63 7.78 28.43
CA GLY A 285 5.68 7.76 29.45
C GLY A 285 7.09 7.54 28.89
N ARG A 286 8.08 7.47 29.81
CA ARG A 286 9.52 7.47 29.48
C ARG A 286 10.05 6.19 28.81
N ASN A 287 9.28 5.13 28.74
CA ASN A 287 9.71 3.82 28.21
C ASN A 287 9.37 3.60 26.73
N ALA A 288 8.77 4.58 26.05
CA ALA A 288 8.47 4.49 24.64
C ALA A 288 9.33 5.49 23.85
N SER A 289 10.00 5.00 22.82
CA SER A 289 10.68 5.85 21.85
C SER A 289 9.63 6.39 20.88
N PHE A 290 9.26 7.66 21.06
CA PHE A 290 8.29 8.34 20.21
C PHE A 290 8.96 9.21 19.16
N VAL A 291 8.50 9.10 17.91
CA VAL A 291 8.68 10.14 16.91
C VAL A 291 7.32 10.80 16.70
N LYS A 292 7.17 12.02 17.17
CA LYS A 292 5.99 12.85 16.92
C LYS A 292 6.17 13.55 15.57
N ALA A 293 5.39 13.16 14.56
CA ALA A 293 5.25 13.93 13.34
C ALA A 293 4.04 14.88 13.52
N LEU A 294 4.30 16.17 13.51
CA LEU A 294 3.28 17.23 13.59
C LEU A 294 2.80 17.63 12.20
#